data_4b9cd400cfd2cec6f445538e25ff9cb0
#
_entry.id   4b9cd400cfd2cec6f445538e25ff9cb0
#
_cell.length_a   1.000
_cell.length_b   1.000
_cell.length_c   1.000
_cell.angle_alpha   90.00
_cell.angle_beta   90.00
_cell.angle_gamma   90.00
#
_symmetry.space_group_name_H-M   'P 1'
#
loop_
_entity.id
_entity.type
_entity.pdbx_description
1 polymer ?
#
loop_
_entity_poly.entity_id
_entity_poly.type
_entity_poly.pdbx_seq_one_letter_code
_entity_poly.pdbx_strand_id
1 'polypeptide(L)'
;PAGFCYNDTKSRFHKHSTPLMKTDPKILLRKAGVRMPNILILGGGAAGLAAALAAAQSAPAAQVIVLERNPKPGKKLLATGNGRCNLDNTGIAPELYFTADPAALRPLLDAVNTADPLRWFRALGLYTRTDEAGRVYPYSNQAADVLALLEHHLAQHHVQVRTGCTVRTLNQSRSGYAVQFETAEGSAETLRAD
;
A
#
# COMPACT_ATOMS: atom_id res chain seq x y z
N PRO A 1 13.68 -36.12 51.70
CA PRO A 1 13.16 -35.68 50.41
C PRO A 1 12.19 -34.54 50.65
N ALA A 2 12.68 -33.35 50.32
CA ALA A 2 12.01 -32.08 50.59
C ALA A 2 10.97 -31.77 49.51
N GLY A 3 9.75 -31.55 49.95
CA GLY A 3 8.67 -31.01 49.11
C GLY A 3 8.89 -29.55 48.84
N PHE A 4 8.82 -29.14 47.55
CA PHE A 4 8.80 -27.75 47.15
C PHE A 4 7.33 -27.29 47.10
N CYS A 5 6.98 -26.39 48.02
CA CYS A 5 5.70 -25.65 47.97
C CYS A 5 5.80 -24.56 46.92
N TYR A 6 4.93 -24.62 45.90
CA TYR A 6 4.75 -23.56 44.92
C TYR A 6 3.79 -22.50 45.51
N ASN A 7 4.34 -21.33 45.86
CA ASN A 7 3.55 -20.22 46.36
C ASN A 7 2.87 -19.48 45.19
N ASP A 8 1.56 -19.56 45.19
CA ASP A 8 0.65 -18.87 44.30
C ASP A 8 0.54 -17.38 44.72
N THR A 9 1.32 -16.51 44.09
CA THR A 9 1.14 -15.06 44.20
C THR A 9 0.35 -14.54 43.02
N LYS A 10 -0.99 -14.51 43.17
CA LYS A 10 -1.88 -13.72 42.37
C LYS A 10 -1.54 -12.23 42.49
N SER A 11 -0.69 -11.71 41.61
CA SER A 11 -0.57 -10.26 41.44
C SER A 11 -1.62 -9.75 40.45
N ARG A 12 -2.56 -9.02 41.01
CA ARG A 12 -3.56 -8.22 40.32
C ARG A 12 -2.87 -7.23 39.35
N PHE A 13 -2.89 -7.51 38.04
CA PHE A 13 -2.73 -6.47 37.04
C PHE A 13 -4.09 -6.12 36.44
N HIS A 14 -4.85 -5.34 37.19
CA HIS A 14 -5.93 -4.49 36.64
C HIS A 14 -5.31 -3.14 36.33
N LYS A 15 -4.96 -2.92 35.08
CA LYS A 15 -4.95 -1.59 34.48
C LYS A 15 -5.69 -1.69 33.17
N HIS A 16 -6.97 -1.43 33.21
CA HIS A 16 -7.72 -0.98 32.04
C HIS A 16 -7.10 0.34 31.59
N SER A 17 -6.12 0.27 30.71
CA SER A 17 -5.81 1.41 29.85
C SER A 17 -6.84 1.37 28.71
N THR A 18 -7.90 2.15 28.88
CA THR A 18 -8.76 2.55 27.77
C THR A 18 -7.84 3.01 26.64
N PRO A 19 -7.88 2.41 25.42
CA PRO A 19 -7.10 2.93 24.33
C PRO A 19 -7.58 4.37 24.12
N LEU A 20 -6.70 5.34 24.32
CA LEU A 20 -6.93 6.71 23.85
C LEU A 20 -7.20 6.56 22.35
N MET A 21 -8.47 6.71 21.96
CA MET A 21 -8.85 6.88 20.56
C MET A 21 -8.10 8.12 20.06
N LYS A 22 -6.95 7.89 19.42
CA LYS A 22 -6.22 8.97 18.76
C LYS A 22 -7.16 9.48 17.67
N THR A 23 -7.77 10.61 17.90
CA THR A 23 -8.64 11.28 16.91
C THR A 23 -7.80 11.47 15.64
N ASP A 24 -8.31 10.98 14.51
CA ASP A 24 -7.64 11.15 13.22
C ASP A 24 -7.32 12.64 13.02
N PRO A 25 -6.06 13.04 12.83
CA PRO A 25 -5.67 14.42 12.62
C PRO A 25 -6.45 15.10 11.49
N LYS A 26 -6.88 14.32 10.48
CA LYS A 26 -7.70 14.79 9.36
C LYS A 26 -9.08 15.27 9.80
N ILE A 27 -9.66 14.66 10.84
CA ILE A 27 -10.95 15.09 11.41
C ILE A 27 -10.80 16.46 12.07
N LEU A 28 -9.69 16.69 12.78
CA LEU A 28 -9.42 17.97 13.43
C LEU A 28 -9.20 19.08 12.39
N LEU A 29 -8.44 18.81 11.34
CA LEU A 29 -8.19 19.76 10.26
C LEU A 29 -9.48 20.12 9.51
N ARG A 30 -10.34 19.14 9.22
CA ARG A 30 -11.68 19.39 8.62
C ARG A 30 -12.55 20.28 9.51
N LYS A 31 -12.60 20.02 10.81
CA LYS A 31 -13.34 20.85 11.76
C LYS A 31 -12.79 22.27 11.85
N ALA A 32 -11.51 22.46 11.65
CA ALA A 32 -10.85 23.75 11.60
C ALA A 32 -11.01 24.49 10.24
N GLY A 33 -11.75 23.93 9.29
CA GLY A 33 -11.97 24.54 7.97
C GLY A 33 -10.73 24.50 7.05
N VAL A 34 -9.71 23.71 7.40
CA VAL A 34 -8.50 23.57 6.58
C VAL A 34 -8.82 22.74 5.35
N ARG A 35 -8.60 23.29 4.15
CA ARG A 35 -8.70 22.53 2.90
C ARG A 35 -7.59 21.49 2.87
N MET A 36 -7.99 20.21 2.78
CA MET A 36 -7.07 19.10 2.60
C MET A 36 -6.97 18.76 1.12
N PRO A 37 -5.76 18.60 0.56
CA PRO A 37 -5.62 18.14 -0.81
C PRO A 37 -6.17 16.72 -0.95
N ASN A 38 -6.80 16.46 -2.10
CA ASN A 38 -7.31 15.14 -2.47
C ASN A 38 -6.36 14.51 -3.48
N ILE A 39 -5.87 13.31 -3.16
CA ILE A 39 -5.04 12.50 -4.05
C ILE A 39 -5.84 11.27 -4.44
N LEU A 40 -6.11 11.12 -5.75
CA LEU A 40 -6.81 9.96 -6.29
C LEU A 40 -5.82 9.05 -7.00
N ILE A 41 -5.81 7.78 -6.63
CA ILE A 41 -5.01 6.73 -7.26
C ILE A 41 -5.96 5.84 -8.07
N LEU A 42 -5.72 5.71 -9.37
CA LEU A 42 -6.54 4.92 -10.27
C LEU A 42 -5.93 3.52 -10.45
N GLY A 43 -6.53 2.55 -9.83
CA GLY A 43 -6.12 1.15 -9.81
C GLY A 43 -5.49 0.70 -8.50
N GLY A 44 -6.04 -0.35 -7.88
CA GLY A 44 -5.56 -0.98 -6.64
C GLY A 44 -4.59 -2.15 -6.89
N GLY A 45 -3.77 -2.08 -7.94
CA GLY A 45 -2.67 -3.02 -8.15
C GLY A 45 -1.45 -2.70 -7.28
N ALA A 46 -0.35 -3.46 -7.40
CA ALA A 46 0.87 -3.26 -6.60
C ALA A 46 1.38 -1.81 -6.66
N ALA A 47 1.48 -1.24 -7.86
CA ALA A 47 1.94 0.14 -8.05
C ALA A 47 0.99 1.16 -7.42
N GLY A 48 -0.34 0.98 -7.56
CA GLY A 48 -1.32 1.88 -6.98
C GLY A 48 -1.35 1.85 -5.46
N LEU A 49 -1.25 0.65 -4.86
CA LEU A 49 -1.17 0.51 -3.39
C LEU A 49 0.12 1.13 -2.83
N ALA A 50 1.26 0.90 -3.50
CA ALA A 50 2.53 1.51 -3.11
C ALA A 50 2.49 3.04 -3.26
N ALA A 51 1.95 3.56 -4.36
CA ALA A 51 1.79 5.00 -4.60
C ALA A 51 0.87 5.64 -3.55
N ALA A 52 -0.23 4.98 -3.20
CA ALA A 52 -1.16 5.46 -2.18
C ALA A 52 -0.51 5.55 -0.80
N LEU A 53 0.29 4.54 -0.43
CA LEU A 53 1.01 4.55 0.83
C LEU A 53 2.09 5.65 0.85
N ALA A 54 2.88 5.77 -0.22
CA ALA A 54 3.88 6.83 -0.35
C ALA A 54 3.25 8.23 -0.29
N ALA A 55 2.12 8.44 -0.97
CA ALA A 55 1.38 9.69 -0.92
C ALA A 55 0.87 10.01 0.49
N ALA A 56 0.33 9.03 1.20
CA ALA A 56 -0.18 9.23 2.56
C ALA A 56 0.95 9.50 3.58
N GLN A 57 2.12 8.90 3.38
CA GLN A 57 3.31 9.16 4.20
C GLN A 57 3.91 10.55 3.92
N SER A 58 3.99 10.97 2.66
CA SER A 58 4.58 12.26 2.24
C SER A 58 3.65 13.45 2.49
N ALA A 59 2.34 13.24 2.45
CA ALA A 59 1.32 14.26 2.67
C ALA A 59 0.28 13.81 3.71
N PRO A 60 0.63 13.78 5.00
CA PRO A 60 -0.26 13.27 6.07
C PRO A 60 -1.59 14.02 6.17
N ALA A 61 -1.64 15.28 5.74
CA ALA A 61 -2.86 16.08 5.71
C ALA A 61 -3.76 15.76 4.50
N ALA A 62 -3.25 15.09 3.46
CA ALA A 62 -4.03 14.78 2.28
C ALA A 62 -5.05 13.66 2.54
N GLN A 63 -6.18 13.74 1.83
CA GLN A 63 -7.09 12.62 1.69
C GLN A 63 -6.64 11.78 0.50
N VAL A 64 -6.19 10.56 0.76
CA VAL A 64 -5.75 9.63 -0.30
C VAL A 64 -6.84 8.58 -0.52
N ILE A 65 -7.29 8.45 -1.77
CA ILE A 65 -8.33 7.51 -2.17
C ILE A 65 -7.82 6.67 -3.35
N VAL A 66 -7.94 5.35 -3.23
CA VAL A 66 -7.68 4.40 -4.32
C VAL A 66 -9.03 3.97 -4.90
N LEU A 67 -9.18 4.05 -6.23
CA LEU A 67 -10.33 3.51 -6.96
C LEU A 67 -9.89 2.23 -7.67
N GLU A 68 -10.47 1.09 -7.30
CA GLU A 68 -10.19 -0.22 -7.89
C GLU A 68 -11.48 -0.82 -8.49
N ARG A 69 -11.40 -1.29 -9.74
CA ARG A 69 -12.56 -1.87 -10.43
C ARG A 69 -12.96 -3.26 -9.94
N ASN A 70 -11.98 -4.03 -9.46
CA ASN A 70 -12.25 -5.38 -8.95
C ASN A 70 -12.86 -5.31 -7.54
N PRO A 71 -13.54 -6.38 -7.08
CA PRO A 71 -14.08 -6.48 -5.72
C PRO A 71 -13.01 -6.48 -4.62
N LYS A 72 -11.75 -6.74 -4.98
CA LYS A 72 -10.59 -6.74 -4.06
C LYS A 72 -9.38 -6.13 -4.77
N PRO A 73 -8.55 -5.35 -4.05
CA PRO A 73 -7.29 -4.85 -4.60
C PRO A 73 -6.27 -5.98 -4.75
N GLY A 74 -5.15 -5.70 -5.41
CA GLY A 74 -4.00 -6.60 -5.47
C GLY A 74 -4.18 -7.87 -6.31
N LYS A 75 -5.25 -8.02 -7.09
CA LYS A 75 -5.53 -9.24 -7.87
C LYS A 75 -4.33 -9.71 -8.69
N LYS A 76 -3.66 -8.80 -9.40
CA LYS A 76 -2.48 -9.15 -10.20
C LYS A 76 -1.25 -9.45 -9.32
N LEU A 77 -1.09 -8.74 -8.21
CA LEU A 77 -0.02 -8.99 -7.23
C LEU A 77 -0.12 -10.43 -6.70
N LEU A 78 -1.31 -10.87 -6.32
CA LEU A 78 -1.55 -12.23 -5.82
C LEU A 78 -1.18 -13.33 -6.82
N ALA A 79 -1.22 -13.05 -8.13
CA ALA A 79 -0.86 -14.01 -9.17
C ALA A 79 0.65 -14.00 -9.53
N THR A 80 1.41 -12.98 -9.10
CA THR A 80 2.83 -12.87 -9.44
C THR A 80 3.68 -13.95 -8.78
N GLY A 81 4.78 -14.34 -9.44
CA GLY A 81 5.69 -15.35 -8.92
C GLY A 81 5.00 -16.68 -8.60
N ASN A 82 3.92 -17.02 -9.33
CA ASN A 82 3.10 -18.20 -9.09
C ASN A 82 2.50 -18.22 -7.66
N GLY A 83 1.93 -17.09 -7.24
CA GLY A 83 1.34 -16.90 -5.91
C GLY A 83 2.32 -16.58 -4.79
N ARG A 84 3.63 -16.43 -5.13
CA ARG A 84 4.69 -16.13 -4.15
C ARG A 84 5.10 -14.65 -4.10
N CYS A 85 4.67 -13.84 -5.08
CA CYS A 85 5.08 -12.44 -5.25
C CYS A 85 6.59 -12.27 -5.45
N ASN A 86 7.08 -12.46 -6.68
CA ASN A 86 8.45 -12.09 -7.03
C ASN A 86 8.60 -10.56 -6.94
N LEU A 87 9.35 -10.09 -5.95
CA LEU A 87 9.52 -8.67 -5.65
C LEU A 87 10.65 -8.03 -6.45
N ASP A 88 11.71 -8.80 -6.71
CA ASP A 88 12.94 -8.30 -7.31
C ASP A 88 13.81 -9.44 -7.85
N ASN A 89 14.93 -9.09 -8.51
CA ASN A 89 15.96 -10.03 -8.90
C ASN A 89 17.35 -9.40 -8.71
N THR A 90 18.25 -10.09 -8.03
CA THR A 90 19.63 -9.61 -7.79
C THR A 90 20.48 -9.53 -9.05
N GLY A 91 20.06 -10.19 -10.14
CA GLY A 91 20.74 -10.20 -11.44
C GLY A 91 20.14 -9.26 -12.47
N ILE A 92 19.44 -8.18 -12.04
CA ILE A 92 18.87 -7.20 -12.98
C ILE A 92 20.00 -6.51 -13.77
N ALA A 93 19.93 -6.62 -15.11
CA ALA A 93 20.83 -5.94 -16.03
C ALA A 93 20.04 -5.49 -17.28
N PRO A 94 20.38 -4.33 -17.89
CA PRO A 94 19.65 -3.80 -19.05
C PRO A 94 19.55 -4.80 -20.21
N GLU A 95 20.56 -5.64 -20.37
CA GLU A 95 20.69 -6.64 -21.45
C GLU A 95 19.65 -7.77 -21.34
N LEU A 96 19.02 -7.90 -20.17
CA LEU A 96 17.98 -8.92 -19.91
C LEU A 96 16.56 -8.43 -20.24
N TYR A 97 16.42 -7.17 -20.66
CA TYR A 97 15.12 -6.58 -20.98
C TYR A 97 14.92 -6.43 -22.47
N PHE A 98 13.76 -6.87 -22.96
CA PHE A 98 13.31 -6.63 -24.32
C PHE A 98 12.44 -5.39 -24.35
N THR A 99 12.89 -4.36 -25.08
CA THR A 99 12.16 -3.08 -25.17
C THR A 99 12.29 -2.50 -26.58
N ALA A 100 11.26 -1.81 -27.03
CA ALA A 100 11.29 -1.00 -28.24
C ALA A 100 12.04 0.33 -28.07
N ASP A 101 12.29 0.75 -26.82
CA ASP A 101 13.02 1.98 -26.48
C ASP A 101 14.15 1.68 -25.47
N PRO A 102 15.32 1.24 -25.97
CA PRO A 102 16.49 0.99 -25.13
C PRO A 102 17.02 2.24 -24.41
N ALA A 103 16.79 3.42 -24.98
CA ALA A 103 17.26 4.69 -24.39
C ALA A 103 16.51 5.05 -23.10
N ALA A 104 15.23 4.68 -23.00
CA ALA A 104 14.43 4.89 -21.80
C ALA A 104 14.71 3.84 -20.71
N LEU A 105 15.22 2.66 -21.06
CA LEU A 105 15.38 1.55 -20.12
C LEU A 105 16.41 1.83 -19.02
N ARG A 106 17.61 2.30 -19.38
CA ARG A 106 18.69 2.53 -18.42
C ARG A 106 18.30 3.56 -17.34
N PRO A 107 17.81 4.76 -17.68
CA PRO A 107 17.36 5.72 -16.66
C PRO A 107 16.27 5.16 -15.76
N LEU A 108 15.36 4.33 -16.28
CA LEU A 108 14.31 3.68 -15.51
C LEU A 108 14.89 2.69 -14.49
N LEU A 109 15.82 1.83 -14.91
CA LEU A 109 16.47 0.87 -14.01
C LEU A 109 17.30 1.58 -12.94
N ASP A 110 18.03 2.63 -13.31
CA ASP A 110 18.80 3.46 -12.36
C ASP A 110 17.88 4.11 -11.32
N ALA A 111 16.71 4.61 -11.72
CA ALA A 111 15.71 5.16 -10.83
C ALA A 111 15.15 4.11 -9.86
N VAL A 112 14.84 2.90 -10.34
CA VAL A 112 14.38 1.79 -9.52
C VAL A 112 15.45 1.36 -8.52
N ASN A 113 16.70 1.20 -8.96
CA ASN A 113 17.81 0.83 -8.09
C ASN A 113 18.07 1.88 -7.00
N THR A 114 17.97 3.18 -7.36
CA THR A 114 18.10 4.30 -6.39
C THR A 114 16.98 4.31 -5.37
N ALA A 115 15.76 3.96 -5.77
CA ALA A 115 14.60 3.90 -4.87
C ALA A 115 14.68 2.75 -3.87
N ASP A 116 15.49 1.72 -4.14
CA ASP A 116 15.69 0.54 -3.30
C ASP A 116 14.35 -0.06 -2.79
N PRO A 117 13.57 -0.71 -3.66
CA PRO A 117 12.26 -1.23 -3.29
C PRO A 117 12.32 -2.23 -2.12
N LEU A 118 13.38 -3.03 -2.04
CA LEU A 118 13.53 -4.02 -0.97
C LEU A 118 13.76 -3.36 0.40
N ARG A 119 14.51 -2.25 0.44
CA ARG A 119 14.66 -1.44 1.64
C ARG A 119 13.33 -0.84 2.09
N TRP A 120 12.52 -0.34 1.13
CA TRP A 120 11.20 0.17 1.42
C TRP A 120 10.28 -0.91 2.01
N PHE A 121 10.21 -2.09 1.39
CA PHE A 121 9.44 -3.22 1.94
C PHE A 121 9.95 -3.67 3.32
N ARG A 122 11.27 -3.66 3.53
CA ARG A 122 11.85 -3.99 4.84
C ARG A 122 11.42 -2.98 5.92
N ALA A 123 11.37 -1.68 5.58
CA ALA A 123 10.89 -0.65 6.48
C ALA A 123 9.40 -0.81 6.84
N LEU A 124 8.61 -1.44 5.98
CA LEU A 124 7.23 -1.84 6.27
C LEU A 124 7.14 -3.12 7.11
N GLY A 125 8.26 -3.82 7.34
CA GLY A 125 8.28 -5.08 8.09
C GLY A 125 8.28 -6.35 7.23
N LEU A 126 8.46 -6.24 5.91
CA LEU A 126 8.56 -7.41 5.03
C LEU A 126 9.97 -7.98 5.03
N TYR A 127 10.12 -9.19 5.52
CA TYR A 127 11.36 -9.96 5.37
C TYR A 127 11.34 -10.71 4.04
N THR A 128 12.48 -10.72 3.35
CA THR A 128 12.63 -11.34 2.03
C THR A 128 13.70 -12.41 2.04
N ARG A 129 13.63 -13.30 1.06
CA ARG A 129 14.63 -14.33 0.75
C ARG A 129 14.93 -14.32 -0.75
N THR A 130 16.17 -14.62 -1.10
CA THR A 130 16.61 -14.78 -2.50
C THR A 130 16.77 -16.26 -2.80
N ASP A 131 16.30 -16.72 -3.95
CA ASP A 131 16.55 -18.07 -4.44
C ASP A 131 17.84 -18.15 -5.27
N GLU A 132 18.21 -19.37 -5.68
CA GLU A 132 19.43 -19.65 -6.46
C GLU A 132 19.47 -18.94 -7.83
N ALA A 133 18.31 -18.57 -8.38
CA ALA A 133 18.19 -17.81 -9.64
C ALA A 133 18.16 -16.28 -9.40
N GLY A 134 18.48 -15.81 -8.20
CA GLY A 134 18.50 -14.40 -7.85
C GLY A 134 17.13 -13.77 -7.63
N ARG A 135 16.04 -14.54 -7.72
CA ARG A 135 14.68 -14.02 -7.54
C ARG A 135 14.39 -13.77 -6.07
N VAL A 136 13.82 -12.61 -5.76
CA VAL A 136 13.55 -12.18 -4.39
C VAL A 136 12.06 -12.33 -4.10
N TYR A 137 11.74 -13.08 -3.03
CA TYR A 137 10.38 -13.36 -2.58
C TYR A 137 10.19 -12.92 -1.12
N PRO A 138 8.94 -12.69 -0.65
CA PRO A 138 8.68 -12.62 0.78
C PRO A 138 9.14 -13.92 1.44
N TYR A 139 9.62 -13.83 2.67
CA TYR A 139 10.15 -14.99 3.40
C TYR A 139 9.12 -16.11 3.52
N SER A 140 7.85 -15.75 3.67
CA SER A 140 6.70 -16.69 3.71
C SER A 140 6.41 -17.38 2.38
N ASN A 141 6.92 -16.90 1.24
CA ASN A 141 6.54 -17.33 -0.10
C ASN A 141 5.03 -17.16 -0.42
N GLN A 142 4.37 -16.23 0.22
CA GLN A 142 2.94 -15.97 0.04
C GLN A 142 2.72 -14.54 -0.45
N ALA A 143 2.16 -14.39 -1.66
CA ALA A 143 1.78 -13.08 -2.20
C ALA A 143 0.68 -12.41 -1.34
N ALA A 144 -0.13 -13.21 -0.66
CA ALA A 144 -1.17 -12.73 0.25
C ALA A 144 -0.58 -11.92 1.42
N ASP A 145 0.58 -12.30 1.94
CA ASP A 145 1.19 -11.59 3.06
C ASP A 145 1.73 -10.22 2.63
N VAL A 146 2.24 -10.11 1.39
CA VAL A 146 2.65 -8.81 0.82
C VAL A 146 1.44 -7.90 0.68
N LEU A 147 0.32 -8.42 0.18
CA LEU A 147 -0.92 -7.64 0.06
C LEU A 147 -1.45 -7.23 1.43
N ALA A 148 -1.53 -8.16 2.38
CA ALA A 148 -2.01 -7.88 3.74
C ALA A 148 -1.15 -6.82 4.45
N LEU A 149 0.17 -6.85 4.25
CA LEU A 149 1.09 -5.84 4.78
C LEU A 149 0.79 -4.46 4.19
N LEU A 150 0.61 -4.36 2.87
CA LEU A 150 0.26 -3.09 2.22
C LEU A 150 -1.09 -2.57 2.71
N GLU A 151 -2.12 -3.41 2.76
CA GLU A 151 -3.45 -3.05 3.25
C GLU A 151 -3.41 -2.58 4.72
N HIS A 152 -2.63 -3.25 5.56
CA HIS A 152 -2.42 -2.85 6.96
C HIS A 152 -1.85 -1.42 7.06
N HIS A 153 -0.77 -1.12 6.33
CA HIS A 153 -0.17 0.21 6.35
C HIS A 153 -1.08 1.28 5.73
N LEU A 154 -1.80 0.96 4.66
CA LEU A 154 -2.80 1.86 4.08
C LEU A 154 -3.89 2.22 5.11
N ALA A 155 -4.37 1.24 5.87
CA ALA A 155 -5.35 1.46 6.94
C ALA A 155 -4.77 2.33 8.06
N GLN A 156 -3.52 2.09 8.50
CA GLN A 156 -2.84 2.91 9.50
C GLN A 156 -2.70 4.38 9.07
N HIS A 157 -2.52 4.63 7.78
CA HIS A 157 -2.44 5.97 7.19
C HIS A 157 -3.79 6.54 6.73
N HIS A 158 -4.90 5.89 7.09
CA HIS A 158 -6.26 6.31 6.75
C HIS A 158 -6.49 6.49 5.24
N VAL A 159 -5.84 5.67 4.42
CA VAL A 159 -6.10 5.61 2.98
C VAL A 159 -7.43 4.91 2.74
N GLN A 160 -8.27 5.50 1.90
CA GLN A 160 -9.54 4.88 1.50
C GLN A 160 -9.33 4.04 0.24
N VAL A 161 -9.55 2.74 0.31
CA VAL A 161 -9.56 1.85 -0.86
C VAL A 161 -11.01 1.53 -1.21
N ARG A 162 -11.47 2.11 -2.33
CA ARG A 162 -12.83 1.89 -2.86
C ARG A 162 -12.76 0.86 -3.99
N THR A 163 -13.35 -0.29 -3.76
CA THR A 163 -13.41 -1.40 -4.73
C THR A 163 -14.72 -1.39 -5.50
N GLY A 164 -14.81 -2.14 -6.61
CA GLY A 164 -15.96 -2.13 -7.49
C GLY A 164 -16.16 -0.80 -8.22
N CYS A 165 -15.12 0.05 -8.33
CA CYS A 165 -15.19 1.38 -8.91
C CYS A 165 -14.53 1.39 -10.29
N THR A 166 -15.33 1.40 -11.36
CA THR A 166 -14.82 1.47 -12.74
C THR A 166 -14.72 2.91 -13.20
N VAL A 167 -13.51 3.43 -13.33
CA VAL A 167 -13.26 4.78 -13.85
C VAL A 167 -13.68 4.85 -15.31
N ARG A 168 -14.47 5.86 -15.65
CA ARG A 168 -15.00 6.11 -17.00
C ARG A 168 -14.32 7.29 -17.68
N THR A 169 -14.18 8.42 -16.95
CA THR A 169 -13.54 9.62 -17.52
C THR A 169 -12.62 10.28 -16.50
N LEU A 170 -11.59 10.92 -17.03
CA LEU A 170 -10.67 11.78 -16.29
C LEU A 170 -10.61 13.12 -17.03
N ASN A 171 -11.12 14.17 -16.39
CA ASN A 171 -11.14 15.51 -16.97
C ASN A 171 -10.23 16.44 -16.16
N GLN A 172 -9.29 17.07 -16.84
CA GLN A 172 -8.42 18.08 -16.25
C GLN A 172 -9.08 19.46 -16.36
N SER A 173 -8.93 20.27 -15.31
CA SER A 173 -9.36 21.66 -15.27
C SER A 173 -8.25 22.52 -14.64
N ARG A 174 -8.44 23.86 -14.65
CA ARG A 174 -7.51 24.76 -13.95
C ARG A 174 -7.44 24.53 -12.43
N SER A 175 -8.46 23.91 -11.83
CA SER A 175 -8.58 23.66 -10.40
C SER A 175 -8.26 22.21 -10.00
N GLY A 176 -7.67 21.40 -10.88
CA GLY A 176 -7.34 20.00 -10.65
C GLY A 176 -8.08 19.05 -11.58
N TYR A 177 -8.35 17.85 -11.14
CA TYR A 177 -8.94 16.77 -11.92
C TYR A 177 -10.32 16.38 -11.40
N ALA A 178 -11.21 16.00 -12.32
CA ALA A 178 -12.49 15.36 -12.01
C ALA A 178 -12.49 13.95 -12.59
N VAL A 179 -12.68 12.96 -11.72
CA VAL A 179 -12.72 11.53 -12.08
C VAL A 179 -14.16 11.05 -11.94
N GLN A 180 -14.76 10.62 -13.05
CA GLN A 180 -16.07 9.98 -13.05
C GLN A 180 -15.89 8.46 -13.05
N PHE A 181 -16.63 7.78 -12.22
CA PHE A 181 -16.58 6.32 -12.11
C PHE A 181 -17.97 5.77 -11.80
N GLU A 182 -18.13 4.49 -12.08
CA GLU A 182 -19.34 3.71 -11.82
C GLU A 182 -19.03 2.73 -10.68
N THR A 183 -19.92 2.66 -9.70
CA THR A 183 -19.81 1.71 -8.60
C THR A 183 -20.33 0.33 -9.00
N ALA A 184 -20.07 -0.70 -8.19
CA ALA A 184 -20.57 -2.06 -8.42
C ALA A 184 -22.11 -2.12 -8.45
N GLU A 185 -22.77 -1.19 -7.77
CA GLU A 185 -24.23 -1.05 -7.73
C GLU A 185 -24.80 -0.29 -8.96
N GLY A 186 -23.94 0.13 -9.91
CA GLY A 186 -24.32 0.84 -11.11
C GLY A 186 -24.55 2.36 -10.93
N SER A 187 -24.16 2.91 -9.77
CA SER A 187 -24.26 4.35 -9.51
C SER A 187 -23.09 5.10 -10.11
N ALA A 188 -23.35 6.21 -10.82
CA ALA A 188 -22.32 7.11 -11.33
C ALA A 188 -21.93 8.13 -10.25
N GLU A 189 -20.63 8.20 -9.94
CA GLU A 189 -20.09 9.15 -8.98
C GLU A 189 -18.95 9.97 -9.59
N THR A 190 -18.68 11.14 -8.99
CA THR A 190 -17.54 12.00 -9.39
C THR A 190 -16.74 12.37 -8.15
N LEU A 191 -15.42 12.17 -8.21
CA LEU A 191 -14.47 12.68 -7.25
C LEU A 191 -13.56 13.72 -7.87
N ARG A 192 -13.09 14.66 -7.06
CA ARG A 192 -12.13 15.70 -7.48
C ARG A 192 -10.78 15.45 -6.79
N ALA A 193 -9.70 15.65 -7.55
CA ALA A 193 -8.33 15.67 -7.07
C ALA A 193 -7.70 17.02 -7.36
N ASP A 194 -6.73 17.39 -6.52
CA ASP A 194 -5.93 18.62 -6.68
C ASP A 194 -4.77 18.42 -7.65
#